data_aac0ad8479dcbf687df10fe24ce12247
#
_entry.id   aac0ad8479dcbf687df10fe24ce12247
#
_cell.length_a   1.000
_cell.length_b   1.000
_cell.length_c   1.000
_cell.angle_alpha   90.00
_cell.angle_beta   90.00
_cell.angle_gamma   90.00
#
_symmetry.space_group_name_H-M   'P 1'
#
loop_
_entity.id
_entity.type
_entity.pdbx_description
1 polymer ?
#
loop_
_entity_poly.entity_id
_entity_poly.type
_entity_poly.pdbx_seq_one_letter_code
_entity_poly.pdbx_strand_id
1 'polypeptide(L)'
;MNKPLQFLIEREGNLELNEEVLKIIEKSTNPRLLLFYGQTRQGKSTTLNQIIRGNIDTWKYMNKSPFLSQTSQKSLTMGCEIFGPIKSSEINRRHKINRKIQEDFDIFFCDTEGLFSLNGQTAALIPGILTLLQVCTFSVIMISNVADINTVDQIASEIQFTKILQQINKDIKCPLVAIYISGYQVDIEKLDEFDDCIHEYNINREQTSDLIYEKVNEKYPNLNITKKDYRVIPGGPYEKNDNKEPDHEDLKARLYWHSIQEIVNEFNIY
;
A
#
# COMPACT_ATOMS: atom_id res chain seq x y z
N MET A 1 15.53 -7.01 10.98
CA MET A 1 15.18 -8.45 10.82
C MET A 1 15.84 -8.98 9.57
N ASN A 2 16.29 -10.26 9.56
CA ASN A 2 16.90 -10.88 8.37
C ASN A 2 15.84 -11.50 7.43
N LYS A 3 14.63 -11.72 7.94
CA LYS A 3 13.44 -12.23 7.25
C LYS A 3 12.19 -11.64 7.90
N PRO A 4 11.04 -11.63 7.19
CA PRO A 4 9.77 -11.24 7.78
C PRO A 4 9.41 -12.11 8.99
N LEU A 5 8.72 -11.51 9.93
CA LEU A 5 8.12 -12.17 11.10
C LEU A 5 6.60 -12.06 11.02
N GLN A 6 5.90 -13.01 11.60
CA GLN A 6 4.44 -12.90 11.77
C GLN A 6 4.15 -11.78 12.76
N PHE A 7 3.39 -10.76 12.33
CA PHE A 7 2.98 -9.64 13.18
C PHE A 7 1.68 -9.94 13.91
N LEU A 8 0.73 -10.58 13.21
CA LEU A 8 -0.47 -11.14 13.82
C LEU A 8 -0.28 -12.64 14.01
N ILE A 9 -0.51 -13.11 15.23
CA ILE A 9 -0.45 -14.53 15.60
C ILE A 9 -1.80 -14.96 16.16
N GLU A 10 -2.20 -16.20 15.88
CA GLU A 10 -3.39 -16.78 16.44
C GLU A 10 -3.06 -17.45 17.79
N ARG A 11 -3.77 -17.03 18.84
CA ARG A 11 -3.75 -17.67 20.14
C ARG A 11 -5.18 -17.92 20.61
N GLU A 12 -5.49 -19.17 20.89
CA GLU A 12 -6.81 -19.58 21.42
C GLU A 12 -8.00 -19.06 20.58
N GLY A 13 -7.83 -19.01 19.25
CA GLY A 13 -8.84 -18.51 18.31
C GLY A 13 -8.94 -17.00 18.18
N ASN A 14 -8.05 -16.24 18.85
CA ASN A 14 -7.95 -14.80 18.73
C ASN A 14 -6.68 -14.40 17.98
N LEU A 15 -6.75 -13.31 17.22
CA LEU A 15 -5.58 -12.69 16.60
C LEU A 15 -4.98 -11.65 17.55
N GLU A 16 -3.72 -11.84 17.88
CA GLU A 16 -2.97 -10.96 18.76
C GLU A 16 -1.70 -10.44 18.08
N LEU A 17 -1.23 -9.27 18.52
CA LEU A 17 0.06 -8.75 18.09
C LEU A 17 1.20 -9.59 18.70
N ASN A 18 2.18 -9.94 17.86
CA ASN A 18 3.35 -10.69 18.31
C ASN A 18 4.25 -9.85 19.21
N GLU A 19 4.37 -10.24 20.48
CA GLU A 19 5.18 -9.55 21.48
C GLU A 19 6.67 -9.41 21.11
N GLU A 20 7.24 -10.39 20.39
CA GLU A 20 8.62 -10.30 19.91
C GLU A 20 8.78 -9.13 18.95
N VAL A 21 7.82 -8.97 18.02
CA VAL A 21 7.79 -7.86 17.07
C VAL A 21 7.61 -6.52 17.79
N LEU A 22 6.69 -6.45 18.77
CA LEU A 22 6.47 -5.23 19.56
C LEU A 22 7.75 -4.78 20.27
N LYS A 23 8.50 -5.70 20.86
CA LYS A 23 9.80 -5.40 21.51
C LYS A 23 10.85 -4.88 20.52
N ILE A 24 10.80 -5.30 19.25
CA ILE A 24 11.70 -4.78 18.22
C ILE A 24 11.27 -3.34 17.84
N ILE A 25 9.96 -3.10 17.68
CA ILE A 25 9.42 -1.77 17.37
C ILE A 25 9.73 -0.77 18.50
N GLU A 26 9.52 -1.16 19.75
CA GLU A 26 9.79 -0.32 20.94
C GLU A 26 11.27 0.12 21.06
N LYS A 27 12.19 -0.71 20.58
CA LYS A 27 13.63 -0.40 20.59
C LYS A 27 14.09 0.44 19.40
N SER A 28 13.20 0.68 18.45
CA SER A 28 13.51 1.37 17.22
C SER A 28 13.41 2.88 17.36
N THR A 29 14.11 3.62 16.52
CA THR A 29 14.14 5.08 16.56
C THR A 29 12.94 5.63 15.79
N ASN A 30 12.00 6.30 16.48
CA ASN A 30 10.81 6.91 15.88
C ASN A 30 10.12 5.96 14.86
N PRO A 31 9.65 4.78 15.30
CA PRO A 31 9.19 3.74 14.39
C PRO A 31 7.95 4.18 13.61
N ARG A 32 7.96 3.92 12.32
CA ARG A 32 6.83 4.14 11.41
C ARG A 32 6.46 2.84 10.73
N LEU A 33 5.17 2.51 10.73
CA LEU A 33 4.62 1.30 10.14
C LEU A 33 3.87 1.64 8.87
N LEU A 34 4.27 1.02 7.76
CA LEU A 34 3.61 1.09 6.46
C LEU A 34 2.83 -0.21 6.23
N LEU A 35 1.51 -0.13 6.25
CA LEU A 35 0.62 -1.27 6.10
C LEU A 35 0.06 -1.35 4.68
N PHE A 36 0.25 -2.50 4.02
CA PHE A 36 -0.38 -2.84 2.74
C PHE A 36 -1.47 -3.88 2.96
N TYR A 37 -2.67 -3.57 2.50
CA TYR A 37 -3.81 -4.49 2.56
C TYR A 37 -4.75 -4.28 1.38
N GLY A 38 -5.77 -5.09 1.26
CA GLY A 38 -6.73 -5.07 0.15
C GLY A 38 -6.92 -6.46 -0.44
N GLN A 39 -7.55 -6.50 -1.62
CA GLN A 39 -7.92 -7.76 -2.29
C GLN A 39 -6.71 -8.65 -2.58
N THR A 40 -6.98 -9.95 -2.70
CA THR A 40 -5.97 -10.95 -3.11
C THR A 40 -5.46 -10.65 -4.51
N ARG A 41 -4.16 -10.88 -4.77
CA ARG A 41 -3.51 -10.73 -6.08
C ARG A 41 -3.43 -9.31 -6.63
N GLN A 42 -3.55 -8.30 -5.78
CA GLN A 42 -3.35 -6.90 -6.19
C GLN A 42 -1.88 -6.46 -6.17
N GLY A 43 -0.94 -7.38 -5.94
CA GLY A 43 0.49 -7.09 -5.99
C GLY A 43 1.08 -6.48 -4.71
N LYS A 44 0.41 -6.59 -3.54
CA LYS A 44 0.87 -6.03 -2.25
C LYS A 44 2.33 -6.39 -1.95
N SER A 45 2.62 -7.67 -1.84
CA SER A 45 3.98 -8.17 -1.55
C SER A 45 5.00 -7.72 -2.61
N THR A 46 4.60 -7.69 -3.88
CA THR A 46 5.45 -7.22 -4.99
C THR A 46 5.78 -5.74 -4.83
N THR A 47 4.77 -4.90 -4.60
CA THR A 47 4.94 -3.45 -4.40
C THR A 47 5.80 -3.14 -3.19
N LEU A 48 5.57 -3.82 -2.05
CA LEU A 48 6.42 -3.71 -0.87
C LEU A 48 7.87 -4.07 -1.15
N ASN A 49 8.12 -5.18 -1.86
CA ASN A 49 9.46 -5.59 -2.24
C ASN A 49 10.15 -4.57 -3.15
N GLN A 50 9.40 -3.93 -4.05
CA GLN A 50 9.91 -2.86 -4.92
C GLN A 50 10.26 -1.60 -4.12
N ILE A 51 9.41 -1.20 -3.17
CA ILE A 51 9.71 -0.09 -2.25
C ILE A 51 10.98 -0.39 -1.44
N ILE A 52 11.07 -1.57 -0.83
CA ILE A 52 12.22 -1.96 -0.01
C ILE A 52 13.52 -1.98 -0.83
N ARG A 53 13.47 -2.42 -2.07
CA ARG A 53 14.65 -2.53 -2.93
C ARG A 53 15.02 -1.25 -3.66
N GLY A 54 14.06 -0.36 -3.90
CA GLY A 54 14.24 0.79 -4.77
C GLY A 54 14.41 0.42 -6.25
N ASN A 55 13.75 -0.68 -6.68
CA ASN A 55 13.83 -1.19 -8.04
C ASN A 55 12.55 -1.94 -8.42
N ILE A 56 12.09 -1.79 -9.67
CA ILE A 56 10.94 -2.48 -10.23
C ILE A 56 11.22 -3.94 -10.61
N ASP A 57 12.46 -4.28 -10.90
CA ASP A 57 12.87 -5.61 -11.36
C ASP A 57 12.93 -6.67 -10.24
N THR A 58 11.97 -6.67 -9.33
CA THR A 58 12.00 -7.57 -8.16
C THR A 58 11.81 -9.03 -8.51
N TRP A 59 11.16 -9.38 -9.63
CA TRP A 59 11.01 -10.78 -10.08
C TRP A 59 12.32 -11.49 -10.37
N LYS A 60 13.36 -10.76 -10.81
CA LYS A 60 14.72 -11.33 -10.98
C LYS A 60 15.35 -11.78 -9.65
N TYR A 61 14.78 -11.32 -8.55
CA TYR A 61 15.32 -11.51 -7.20
C TYR A 61 14.28 -12.07 -6.22
N MET A 62 13.24 -12.76 -6.70
CA MET A 62 12.15 -13.29 -5.85
C MET A 62 12.68 -14.07 -4.64
N ASN A 63 13.66 -14.93 -4.84
CA ASN A 63 14.28 -15.73 -3.77
C ASN A 63 15.06 -14.91 -2.72
N LYS A 64 15.31 -13.62 -3.00
CA LYS A 64 16.02 -12.69 -2.11
C LYS A 64 15.12 -11.55 -1.61
N SER A 65 13.84 -11.58 -1.98
CA SER A 65 12.86 -10.58 -1.54
C SER A 65 12.38 -10.89 -0.13
N PRO A 66 12.15 -9.89 0.73
CA PRO A 66 11.61 -10.11 2.06
C PRO A 66 10.28 -10.87 2.04
N PHE A 67 9.32 -10.35 1.30
CA PHE A 67 7.99 -10.96 1.19
C PHE A 67 7.92 -11.93 0.00
N LEU A 68 7.26 -13.06 0.21
CA LEU A 68 7.03 -14.01 -0.87
C LEU A 68 5.99 -13.45 -1.83
N SER A 69 6.34 -13.36 -3.10
CA SER A 69 5.41 -12.99 -4.16
C SER A 69 5.45 -14.05 -5.26
N GLN A 70 4.31 -14.69 -5.54
CA GLN A 70 4.19 -15.70 -6.58
C GLN A 70 2.84 -15.56 -7.29
N THR A 71 2.81 -15.99 -8.54
CA THR A 71 1.59 -16.08 -9.34
C THR A 71 0.69 -17.27 -8.98
N SER A 72 0.97 -17.96 -7.86
CA SER A 72 0.23 -19.15 -7.44
C SER A 72 -1.22 -18.84 -7.07
N GLN A 73 -2.08 -19.85 -7.16
CA GLN A 73 -3.52 -19.71 -6.85
C GLN A 73 -3.82 -19.61 -5.35
N LYS A 74 -2.87 -19.96 -4.48
CA LYS A 74 -3.02 -19.90 -3.02
C LYS A 74 -2.43 -18.59 -2.48
N SER A 75 -3.07 -18.01 -1.47
CA SER A 75 -2.45 -16.95 -0.68
C SER A 75 -1.17 -17.49 -0.04
N LEU A 76 -0.08 -16.77 -0.15
CA LEU A 76 1.21 -17.16 0.42
C LEU A 76 1.43 -16.51 1.78
N THR A 77 0.89 -15.32 1.97
CA THR A 77 0.95 -14.60 3.24
C THR A 77 -0.24 -15.04 4.08
N MET A 78 0.02 -15.61 5.24
CA MET A 78 -0.99 -15.95 6.22
C MET A 78 -1.04 -14.88 7.31
N GLY A 79 -2.18 -14.18 7.41
CA GLY A 79 -2.37 -13.10 8.39
C GLY A 79 -1.63 -11.81 8.01
N CYS A 80 -0.68 -11.38 8.82
CA CYS A 80 0.15 -10.21 8.55
C CYS A 80 1.61 -10.51 8.86
N GLU A 81 2.47 -10.25 7.90
CA GLU A 81 3.93 -10.31 8.05
C GLU A 81 4.52 -8.91 8.16
N ILE A 82 5.57 -8.77 8.95
CA ILE A 82 6.30 -7.50 9.14
C ILE A 82 7.79 -7.69 8.85
N PHE A 83 8.37 -6.72 8.15
CA PHE A 83 9.79 -6.65 7.85
C PHE A 83 10.35 -5.26 8.16
N GLY A 84 11.52 -5.20 8.75
CA GLY A 84 12.22 -3.96 9.15
C GLY A 84 13.05 -4.20 10.42
N PRO A 85 13.53 -3.16 11.10
CA PRO A 85 13.49 -1.78 10.62
C PRO A 85 14.45 -1.51 9.45
N ILE A 86 14.07 -0.58 8.57
CA ILE A 86 14.95 0.03 7.58
C ILE A 86 14.94 1.53 7.80
N LYS A 87 16.10 2.17 7.79
CA LYS A 87 16.20 3.61 7.94
C LYS A 87 15.53 4.35 6.77
N SER A 88 14.82 5.44 7.06
CA SER A 88 14.21 6.28 6.02
C SER A 88 15.23 6.85 5.06
N SER A 89 16.42 7.22 5.55
CA SER A 89 17.56 7.64 4.73
C SER A 89 18.00 6.57 3.73
N GLU A 90 17.98 5.30 4.11
CA GLU A 90 18.33 4.19 3.24
C GLU A 90 17.27 3.97 2.15
N ILE A 91 15.99 4.07 2.46
CA ILE A 91 14.90 4.01 1.47
C ILE A 91 15.05 5.17 0.47
N ASN A 92 15.25 6.39 0.95
CA ASN A 92 15.44 7.55 0.08
C ASN A 92 16.66 7.40 -0.84
N ARG A 93 17.76 6.87 -0.32
CA ARG A 93 18.95 6.58 -1.11
C ARG A 93 18.67 5.56 -2.23
N ARG A 94 17.93 4.49 -1.93
CA ARG A 94 17.55 3.46 -2.91
C ARG A 94 16.64 4.03 -4.00
N HIS A 95 15.72 4.91 -3.64
CA HIS A 95 14.79 5.56 -4.56
C HIS A 95 15.37 6.82 -5.22
N LYS A 96 16.63 7.19 -4.93
CA LYS A 96 17.28 8.40 -5.44
C LYS A 96 16.50 9.69 -5.10
N ILE A 97 15.78 9.68 -3.97
CA ILE A 97 15.04 10.85 -3.48
C ILE A 97 16.03 11.77 -2.77
N ASN A 98 16.27 12.94 -3.37
CA ASN A 98 17.20 13.93 -2.81
C ASN A 98 16.48 14.89 -1.85
N ARG A 99 15.97 14.37 -0.74
CA ARG A 99 15.27 15.13 0.29
C ARG A 99 16.11 15.16 1.56
N LYS A 100 16.30 16.35 2.15
CA LYS A 100 16.84 16.47 3.50
C LYS A 100 15.79 15.94 4.47
N ILE A 101 16.05 14.77 5.04
CA ILE A 101 15.29 14.26 6.18
C ILE A 101 15.76 15.04 7.40
N GLN A 102 14.84 15.70 8.09
CA GLN A 102 15.16 16.45 9.31
C GLN A 102 15.56 15.49 10.44
N GLU A 103 14.90 14.34 10.51
CA GLU A 103 15.15 13.29 11.48
C GLU A 103 15.00 11.93 10.81
N ASP A 104 16.01 11.07 10.94
CA ASP A 104 15.95 9.71 10.41
C ASP A 104 15.07 8.83 11.32
N PHE A 105 14.23 8.00 10.72
CA PHE A 105 13.30 7.12 11.42
C PHE A 105 13.37 5.69 10.90
N ASP A 106 12.91 4.77 11.72
CA ASP A 106 12.87 3.35 11.38
C ASP A 106 11.54 2.97 10.73
N ILE A 107 11.59 2.39 9.53
CA ILE A 107 10.42 1.97 8.77
C ILE A 107 10.21 0.47 8.92
N PHE A 108 8.98 0.09 9.23
CA PHE A 108 8.49 -1.27 9.21
C PHE A 108 7.46 -1.44 8.09
N PHE A 109 7.62 -2.47 7.30
CA PHE A 109 6.75 -2.82 6.19
C PHE A 109 5.86 -3.98 6.58
N CYS A 110 4.54 -3.81 6.49
CA CYS A 110 3.56 -4.81 6.87
C CYS A 110 2.81 -5.29 5.62
N ASP A 111 2.93 -6.57 5.31
CA ASP A 111 2.20 -7.26 4.23
C ASP A 111 1.07 -8.09 4.81
N THR A 112 -0.15 -7.95 4.28
CA THR A 112 -1.30 -8.70 4.76
C THR A 112 -1.78 -9.72 3.74
N GLU A 113 -2.38 -10.80 4.24
CA GLU A 113 -3.17 -11.68 3.40
C GLU A 113 -4.26 -10.89 2.66
N GLY A 114 -4.55 -11.30 1.41
CA GLY A 114 -5.60 -10.66 0.65
C GLY A 114 -6.96 -10.81 1.32
N LEU A 115 -7.63 -9.69 1.57
CA LEU A 115 -9.03 -9.68 1.95
C LEU A 115 -9.86 -10.34 0.85
N PHE A 116 -10.92 -11.05 1.22
CA PHE A 116 -11.77 -11.78 0.30
C PHE A 116 -11.10 -12.97 -0.40
N SER A 117 -10.09 -13.60 0.22
CA SER A 117 -9.61 -14.88 -0.26
C SER A 117 -10.74 -15.93 -0.22
N LEU A 118 -10.78 -16.82 -1.23
CA LEU A 118 -11.85 -17.83 -1.39
C LEU A 118 -11.99 -18.82 -0.21
N ASN A 119 -11.11 -18.76 0.77
CA ASN A 119 -11.02 -19.73 1.87
C ASN A 119 -11.83 -19.35 3.14
N GLY A 120 -12.67 -18.32 3.10
CA GLY A 120 -13.60 -18.00 4.21
C GLY A 120 -12.96 -17.43 5.49
N GLN A 121 -11.65 -17.28 5.56
CA GLN A 121 -10.93 -16.74 6.73
C GLN A 121 -10.95 -15.21 6.83
N THR A 122 -11.50 -14.54 5.83
CA THR A 122 -11.51 -13.07 5.74
C THR A 122 -12.16 -12.39 6.94
N ALA A 123 -13.26 -12.95 7.45
CA ALA A 123 -13.97 -12.37 8.59
C ALA A 123 -13.11 -12.35 9.88
N ALA A 124 -12.23 -13.34 10.05
CA ALA A 124 -11.32 -13.41 11.19
C ALA A 124 -10.16 -12.39 11.09
N LEU A 125 -9.78 -11.99 9.86
CA LEU A 125 -8.69 -11.02 9.64
C LEU A 125 -9.12 -9.58 9.88
N ILE A 126 -10.39 -9.23 9.73
CA ILE A 126 -10.88 -7.86 9.89
C ILE A 126 -10.52 -7.25 11.25
N PRO A 127 -10.77 -7.91 12.41
CA PRO A 127 -10.35 -7.39 13.70
C PRO A 127 -8.85 -7.18 13.81
N GLY A 128 -8.05 -8.09 13.25
CA GLY A 128 -6.59 -7.97 13.23
C GLY A 128 -6.12 -6.77 12.42
N ILE A 129 -6.70 -6.53 11.24
CA ILE A 129 -6.39 -5.36 10.41
C ILE A 129 -6.78 -4.07 11.14
N LEU A 130 -7.95 -4.02 11.76
CA LEU A 130 -8.38 -2.87 12.56
C LEU A 130 -7.41 -2.60 13.72
N THR A 131 -6.86 -3.64 14.34
CA THR A 131 -5.82 -3.49 15.36
C THR A 131 -4.52 -2.95 14.78
N LEU A 132 -4.11 -3.43 13.60
CA LEU A 132 -2.91 -2.93 12.91
C LEU A 132 -3.04 -1.47 12.51
N LEU A 133 -4.22 -1.04 12.06
CA LEU A 133 -4.49 0.35 11.68
C LEU A 133 -4.32 1.33 12.84
N GLN A 134 -4.51 0.88 14.09
CA GLN A 134 -4.29 1.72 15.28
C GLN A 134 -2.81 2.00 15.54
N VAL A 135 -1.91 1.15 15.05
CA VAL A 135 -0.47 1.26 15.28
C VAL A 135 0.31 1.65 14.03
N CYS A 136 -0.31 1.65 12.84
CA CYS A 136 0.39 2.05 11.62
C CYS A 136 0.38 3.57 11.42
N THR A 137 1.43 4.05 10.77
CA THR A 137 1.60 5.48 10.44
C THR A 137 1.01 5.80 9.08
N PHE A 138 1.01 4.83 8.17
CA PHE A 138 0.56 4.98 6.80
C PHE A 138 -0.05 3.68 6.31
N SER A 139 -1.22 3.74 5.70
CA SER A 139 -1.90 2.57 5.14
C SER A 139 -2.13 2.71 3.65
N VAL A 140 -1.95 1.63 2.92
CA VAL A 140 -2.20 1.55 1.48
C VAL A 140 -3.23 0.47 1.22
N ILE A 141 -4.40 0.87 0.73
CA ILE A 141 -5.43 -0.04 0.22
C ILE A 141 -5.11 -0.32 -1.24
N MET A 142 -4.88 -1.57 -1.58
CA MET A 142 -4.69 -1.98 -2.97
C MET A 142 -5.97 -2.56 -3.54
N ILE A 143 -6.47 -1.92 -4.60
CA ILE A 143 -7.72 -2.27 -5.28
C ILE A 143 -7.49 -2.44 -6.79
N SER A 144 -8.35 -3.20 -7.46
CA SER A 144 -8.29 -3.38 -8.93
C SER A 144 -9.21 -2.43 -9.69
N ASN A 145 -10.34 -2.05 -9.08
CA ASN A 145 -11.34 -1.23 -9.75
C ASN A 145 -12.17 -0.45 -8.73
N VAL A 146 -12.31 0.85 -8.95
CA VAL A 146 -13.14 1.74 -8.11
C VAL A 146 -14.64 1.52 -8.33
N ALA A 147 -15.03 0.94 -9.48
CA ALA A 147 -16.44 0.73 -9.81
C ALA A 147 -17.08 -0.45 -9.04
N ASP A 148 -16.27 -1.32 -8.43
CA ASP A 148 -16.79 -2.45 -7.64
C ASP A 148 -17.37 -1.96 -6.31
N ILE A 149 -18.60 -2.41 -6.00
CA ILE A 149 -19.33 -2.04 -4.79
C ILE A 149 -18.59 -2.47 -3.52
N ASN A 150 -17.91 -3.63 -3.55
CA ASN A 150 -17.13 -4.11 -2.41
C ASN A 150 -15.92 -3.21 -2.14
N THR A 151 -15.35 -2.64 -3.19
CA THR A 151 -14.26 -1.66 -3.10
C THR A 151 -14.73 -0.37 -2.44
N VAL A 152 -15.91 0.13 -2.84
CA VAL A 152 -16.52 1.33 -2.21
C VAL A 152 -16.76 1.08 -0.72
N ASP A 153 -17.26 -0.09 -0.34
CA ASP A 153 -17.51 -0.46 1.05
C ASP A 153 -16.21 -0.55 1.85
N GLN A 154 -15.17 -1.10 1.27
CA GLN A 154 -13.86 -1.20 1.90
C GLN A 154 -13.27 0.19 2.14
N ILE A 155 -13.29 1.08 1.15
CA ILE A 155 -12.80 2.45 1.27
C ILE A 155 -13.60 3.23 2.33
N ALA A 156 -14.93 3.13 2.29
CA ALA A 156 -15.79 3.80 3.25
C ALA A 156 -15.54 3.32 4.69
N SER A 157 -15.40 2.03 4.89
CA SER A 157 -15.12 1.43 6.20
C SER A 157 -13.79 1.89 6.77
N GLU A 158 -12.77 1.99 5.92
CA GLU A 158 -11.44 2.47 6.31
C GLU A 158 -11.46 3.92 6.74
N ILE A 159 -12.04 4.79 5.92
CA ILE A 159 -12.17 6.22 6.24
C ILE A 159 -13.01 6.41 7.51
N GLN A 160 -14.11 5.67 7.65
CA GLN A 160 -14.94 5.70 8.84
C GLN A 160 -14.15 5.30 10.08
N PHE A 161 -13.41 4.21 10.01
CA PHE A 161 -12.59 3.72 11.11
C PHE A 161 -11.54 4.75 11.52
N THR A 162 -10.85 5.34 10.54
CA THR A 162 -9.87 6.40 10.78
C THR A 162 -10.50 7.60 11.50
N LYS A 163 -11.69 8.05 11.06
CA LYS A 163 -12.43 9.12 11.72
C LYS A 163 -12.86 8.79 13.15
N ILE A 164 -13.29 7.55 13.39
CA ILE A 164 -13.65 7.08 14.75
C ILE A 164 -12.42 7.11 15.66
N LEU A 165 -11.29 6.62 15.19
CA LEU A 165 -10.04 6.66 15.97
C LEU A 165 -9.66 8.09 16.38
N GLN A 166 -9.77 9.06 15.45
CA GLN A 166 -9.51 10.47 15.72
C GLN A 166 -10.47 11.07 16.77
N GLN A 167 -11.72 10.61 16.80
CA GLN A 167 -12.69 11.06 17.79
C GLN A 167 -12.42 10.50 19.19
N ILE A 168 -11.99 9.23 19.27
CA ILE A 168 -11.70 8.54 20.53
C ILE A 168 -10.43 9.11 21.19
N ASN A 169 -9.41 9.34 20.40
CA ASN A 169 -8.15 9.87 20.90
C ASN A 169 -7.54 10.86 19.90
N LYS A 170 -7.61 12.15 20.23
CA LYS A 170 -7.08 13.25 19.40
C LYS A 170 -5.55 13.23 19.27
N ASP A 171 -4.86 12.55 20.17
CA ASP A 171 -3.40 12.42 20.16
C ASP A 171 -2.94 11.26 19.24
N ILE A 172 -3.82 10.36 18.85
CA ILE A 172 -3.52 9.32 17.86
C ILE A 172 -3.41 10.01 16.50
N LYS A 173 -2.20 10.00 15.95
CA LYS A 173 -2.01 10.31 14.53
C LYS A 173 -2.60 9.16 13.75
N CYS A 174 -3.77 9.38 13.14
CA CYS A 174 -4.35 8.39 12.26
C CYS A 174 -3.47 8.18 11.03
N PRO A 175 -3.39 6.94 10.52
CA PRO A 175 -2.65 6.67 9.30
C PRO A 175 -3.23 7.49 8.15
N LEU A 176 -2.37 8.03 7.30
CA LEU A 176 -2.79 8.52 6.01
C LEU A 176 -3.24 7.33 5.18
N VAL A 177 -4.46 7.37 4.65
CA VAL A 177 -5.01 6.34 3.77
C VAL A 177 -4.63 6.67 2.33
N ALA A 178 -3.84 5.79 1.70
CA ALA A 178 -3.60 5.83 0.27
C ALA A 178 -4.40 4.72 -0.42
N ILE A 179 -5.04 5.05 -1.53
CA ILE A 179 -5.78 4.12 -2.36
C ILE A 179 -4.96 3.88 -3.62
N TYR A 180 -4.30 2.71 -3.69
CA TYR A 180 -3.51 2.31 -4.85
C TYR A 180 -4.36 1.44 -5.80
N ILE A 181 -4.50 1.88 -7.06
CA ILE A 181 -5.35 1.21 -8.04
C ILE A 181 -4.48 0.37 -8.96
N SER A 182 -4.35 -0.91 -8.66
CA SER A 182 -3.45 -1.84 -9.37
C SER A 182 -3.90 -2.19 -10.79
N GLY A 183 -5.17 -2.00 -11.12
CA GLY A 183 -5.72 -2.25 -12.47
C GLY A 183 -5.72 -1.03 -13.37
N TYR A 184 -5.29 0.13 -12.86
CA TYR A 184 -5.32 1.35 -13.61
C TYR A 184 -4.15 1.42 -14.60
N GLN A 185 -4.44 1.74 -15.84
CA GLN A 185 -3.43 1.98 -16.88
C GLN A 185 -3.72 3.32 -17.56
N VAL A 186 -2.72 4.17 -17.63
CA VAL A 186 -2.73 5.33 -18.53
C VAL A 186 -2.64 4.78 -19.97
N ASP A 187 -3.47 5.28 -20.87
CA ASP A 187 -3.37 4.97 -22.30
C ASP A 187 -2.18 5.70 -22.90
N ILE A 188 -1.02 5.06 -22.81
CA ILE A 188 0.25 5.63 -23.27
C ILE A 188 0.52 5.39 -24.76
N GLU A 189 -0.36 4.65 -25.47
CA GLU A 189 -0.15 4.36 -26.89
C GLU A 189 -0.22 5.61 -27.78
N LYS A 190 -0.74 6.71 -27.22
CA LYS A 190 -0.87 8.01 -27.90
C LYS A 190 0.07 9.08 -27.36
N LEU A 191 0.98 8.69 -26.46
CA LEU A 191 1.86 9.62 -25.74
C LEU A 191 3.31 9.30 -26.08
N ASP A 192 4.03 10.29 -26.57
CA ASP A 192 5.42 10.13 -27.02
C ASP A 192 6.43 10.54 -25.93
N GLU A 193 6.01 11.41 -25.01
CA GLU A 193 6.89 11.95 -23.97
C GLU A 193 6.43 11.58 -22.55
N PHE A 194 7.38 11.43 -21.63
CA PHE A 194 7.09 11.09 -20.25
C PHE A 194 6.28 12.18 -19.52
N ASP A 195 6.51 13.44 -19.85
CA ASP A 195 5.79 14.56 -19.23
C ASP A 195 4.30 14.55 -19.60
N ASP A 196 3.95 14.12 -20.81
CA ASP A 196 2.57 13.91 -21.23
C ASP A 196 1.94 12.74 -20.46
N CYS A 197 2.70 11.66 -20.25
CA CYS A 197 2.25 10.54 -19.41
C CYS A 197 1.97 10.99 -17.96
N ILE A 198 2.80 11.86 -17.38
CA ILE A 198 2.58 12.41 -16.05
C ILE A 198 1.36 13.35 -16.02
N HIS A 199 1.16 14.13 -17.07
CA HIS A 199 -0.04 14.97 -17.19
C HIS A 199 -1.32 14.14 -17.17
N GLU A 200 -1.42 13.13 -18.04
CA GLU A 200 -2.53 12.19 -18.08
C GLU A 200 -2.71 11.42 -16.77
N TYR A 201 -1.61 10.99 -16.16
CA TYR A 201 -1.63 10.35 -14.83
C TYR A 201 -2.30 11.25 -13.78
N ASN A 202 -1.97 12.55 -13.77
CA ASN A 202 -2.56 13.49 -12.82
C ASN A 202 -4.04 13.75 -13.10
N ILE A 203 -4.44 13.89 -14.38
CA ILE A 203 -5.86 14.01 -14.74
C ILE A 203 -6.64 12.80 -14.25
N ASN A 204 -6.14 11.63 -14.53
CA ASN A 204 -6.78 10.37 -14.15
C ASN A 204 -6.86 10.19 -12.62
N ARG A 205 -5.84 10.64 -11.89
CA ARG A 205 -5.85 10.65 -10.42
C ARG A 205 -7.00 11.50 -9.89
N GLU A 206 -7.17 12.72 -10.42
CA GLU A 206 -8.26 13.62 -10.00
C GLU A 206 -9.64 13.04 -10.35
N GLN A 207 -9.82 12.55 -11.58
CA GLN A 207 -11.08 11.93 -12.00
C GLN A 207 -11.44 10.72 -11.13
N THR A 208 -10.46 9.89 -10.79
CA THR A 208 -10.66 8.75 -9.91
C THR A 208 -10.98 9.18 -8.48
N SER A 209 -10.34 10.24 -8.01
CA SER A 209 -10.64 10.82 -6.70
C SER A 209 -12.08 11.36 -6.66
N ASP A 210 -12.54 12.02 -7.73
CA ASP A 210 -13.91 12.47 -7.86
C ASP A 210 -14.90 11.30 -7.83
N LEU A 211 -14.64 10.26 -8.60
CA LEU A 211 -15.47 9.07 -8.66
C LEU A 211 -15.58 8.36 -7.29
N ILE A 212 -14.49 8.23 -6.55
CA ILE A 212 -14.49 7.67 -5.20
C ILE A 212 -15.35 8.55 -4.28
N TYR A 213 -15.12 9.87 -4.31
CA TYR A 213 -15.88 10.81 -3.53
C TYR A 213 -17.39 10.72 -3.78
N GLU A 214 -17.81 10.71 -5.03
CA GLU A 214 -19.21 10.59 -5.43
C GLU A 214 -19.82 9.28 -4.95
N LYS A 215 -19.19 8.13 -5.27
CA LYS A 215 -19.70 6.80 -4.91
C LYS A 215 -19.80 6.56 -3.40
N VAL A 216 -18.82 7.01 -2.65
CA VAL A 216 -18.85 6.84 -1.18
C VAL A 216 -19.90 7.75 -0.56
N ASN A 217 -20.04 9.01 -1.01
CA ASN A 217 -21.07 9.90 -0.48
C ASN A 217 -22.49 9.50 -0.90
N GLU A 218 -22.68 8.97 -2.12
CA GLU A 218 -23.96 8.43 -2.56
C GLU A 218 -24.43 7.29 -1.64
N LYS A 219 -23.52 6.34 -1.34
CA LYS A 219 -23.85 5.17 -0.53
C LYS A 219 -23.83 5.44 0.97
N TYR A 220 -22.94 6.31 1.43
CA TYR A 220 -22.70 6.60 2.85
C TYR A 220 -22.72 8.11 3.15
N PRO A 221 -23.85 8.81 2.92
CA PRO A 221 -23.91 10.28 3.03
C PRO A 221 -23.55 10.81 4.42
N ASN A 222 -23.81 10.02 5.47
CA ASN A 222 -23.51 10.38 6.86
C ASN A 222 -22.02 10.29 7.23
N LEU A 223 -21.19 9.70 6.36
CA LEU A 223 -19.77 9.58 6.61
C LEU A 223 -19.01 10.91 6.45
N ASN A 224 -19.61 11.87 5.70
CA ASN A 224 -19.05 13.20 5.47
C ASN A 224 -17.57 13.15 5.05
N ILE A 225 -17.26 12.32 4.05
CA ILE A 225 -15.91 12.25 3.52
C ILE A 225 -15.53 13.51 2.75
N THR A 226 -14.25 13.80 2.74
CA THR A 226 -13.65 14.82 1.89
C THR A 226 -12.48 14.23 1.11
N LYS A 227 -12.07 14.84 0.01
CA LYS A 227 -10.88 14.42 -0.75
C LYS A 227 -9.56 14.53 0.03
N LYS A 228 -9.61 15.12 1.24
CA LYS A 228 -8.45 15.22 2.15
C LYS A 228 -8.28 13.98 3.02
N ASP A 229 -9.32 13.15 3.13
CA ASP A 229 -9.32 11.96 3.99
C ASP A 229 -8.53 10.79 3.38
N TYR A 230 -8.17 10.90 2.10
CA TYR A 230 -7.41 9.86 1.38
C TYR A 230 -6.53 10.44 0.27
N ARG A 231 -5.64 9.61 -0.25
CA ARG A 231 -4.83 9.89 -1.45
C ARG A 231 -5.07 8.80 -2.48
N VAL A 232 -5.27 9.18 -3.73
CA VAL A 232 -5.38 8.23 -4.86
C VAL A 232 -4.04 8.16 -5.57
N ILE A 233 -3.57 6.95 -5.79
CA ILE A 233 -2.34 6.65 -6.52
C ILE A 233 -2.70 5.70 -7.66
N PRO A 234 -2.90 6.21 -8.89
CA PRO A 234 -3.10 5.35 -10.05
C PRO A 234 -1.82 4.56 -10.31
N GLY A 235 -1.96 3.27 -10.40
CA GLY A 235 -0.83 2.40 -10.68
C GLY A 235 -1.35 1.07 -11.20
N GLY A 236 -0.50 0.31 -11.82
CA GLY A 236 -0.85 -1.03 -12.30
C GLY A 236 0.34 -1.95 -12.18
N PRO A 237 0.12 -3.26 -12.20
CA PRO A 237 1.21 -4.19 -12.31
C PRO A 237 1.96 -3.89 -13.62
N TYR A 238 3.27 -3.67 -13.49
CA TYR A 238 4.14 -3.62 -14.66
C TYR A 238 4.62 -5.04 -14.95
N GLU A 239 4.18 -5.57 -16.09
CA GLU A 239 4.69 -6.81 -16.65
C GLU A 239 5.47 -6.44 -17.92
N LYS A 240 6.79 -6.69 -17.88
CA LYS A 240 7.62 -6.51 -19.06
C LYS A 240 7.16 -7.44 -20.17
N ASN A 241 6.75 -6.88 -21.30
CA ASN A 241 6.37 -7.64 -22.47
C ASN A 241 7.47 -7.53 -23.54
N ASP A 242 8.27 -8.59 -23.69
CA ASP A 242 9.42 -8.60 -24.61
C ASP A 242 9.02 -8.46 -26.10
N ASN A 243 7.70 -8.49 -26.40
CA ASN A 243 7.17 -8.38 -27.77
C ASN A 243 6.63 -6.97 -28.11
N LYS A 244 6.76 -5.99 -27.22
CA LYS A 244 6.30 -4.61 -27.47
C LYS A 244 7.44 -3.70 -27.88
N GLU A 245 7.08 -2.58 -28.51
CA GLU A 245 8.04 -1.55 -28.91
C GLU A 245 8.79 -1.01 -27.68
N PRO A 246 10.12 -0.92 -27.73
CA PRO A 246 10.97 -0.57 -26.59
C PRO A 246 10.61 0.74 -25.91
N ASP A 247 10.22 1.75 -26.69
CA ASP A 247 9.97 3.11 -26.18
C ASP A 247 8.68 3.17 -25.33
N HIS A 248 7.62 2.50 -25.75
CA HIS A 248 6.38 2.43 -24.95
C HIS A 248 6.53 1.59 -23.69
N GLU A 249 7.34 0.54 -23.71
CA GLU A 249 7.65 -0.24 -22.52
C GLU A 249 8.47 0.57 -21.51
N ASP A 250 9.39 1.43 -21.98
CA ASP A 250 10.14 2.33 -21.08
C ASP A 250 9.21 3.36 -20.42
N LEU A 251 8.29 3.98 -21.16
CA LEU A 251 7.30 4.93 -20.63
C LEU A 251 6.40 4.25 -19.58
N LYS A 252 5.92 3.02 -19.83
CA LYS A 252 5.16 2.23 -18.86
C LYS A 252 5.93 1.97 -17.59
N ALA A 253 7.17 1.50 -17.73
CA ALA A 253 8.05 1.21 -16.60
C ALA A 253 8.31 2.48 -15.77
N ARG A 254 8.55 3.60 -16.42
CA ARG A 254 8.80 4.90 -15.76
C ARG A 254 7.55 5.41 -15.03
N LEU A 255 6.36 5.31 -15.64
CA LEU A 255 5.11 5.72 -15.04
C LEU A 255 4.74 4.84 -13.85
N TYR A 256 4.90 3.52 -13.99
CA TYR A 256 4.72 2.59 -12.90
C TYR A 256 5.68 2.89 -11.73
N TRP A 257 6.97 3.15 -12.06
CA TRP A 257 7.94 3.54 -11.05
C TRP A 257 7.58 4.86 -10.37
N HIS A 258 7.03 5.81 -11.10
CA HIS A 258 6.52 7.07 -10.56
C HIS A 258 5.45 6.81 -9.49
N SER A 259 4.48 5.94 -9.75
CA SER A 259 3.45 5.59 -8.76
C SER A 259 4.01 4.95 -7.49
N ILE A 260 5.05 4.13 -7.60
CA ILE A 260 5.76 3.57 -6.45
C ILE A 260 6.48 4.67 -5.65
N GLN A 261 7.12 5.61 -6.34
CA GLN A 261 7.79 6.75 -5.70
C GLN A 261 6.80 7.69 -5.01
N GLU A 262 5.58 7.85 -5.52
CA GLU A 262 4.53 8.60 -4.84
C GLU A 262 4.20 8.01 -3.47
N ILE A 263 4.07 6.68 -3.36
CA ILE A 263 3.86 6.02 -2.06
C ILE A 263 5.01 6.37 -1.10
N VAL A 264 6.25 6.28 -1.57
CA VAL A 264 7.43 6.59 -0.75
C VAL A 264 7.46 8.07 -0.34
N ASN A 265 7.10 8.96 -1.24
CA ASN A 265 7.06 10.41 -0.97
C ASN A 265 5.98 10.75 0.07
N GLU A 266 4.76 10.23 -0.08
CA GLU A 266 3.67 10.44 0.88
C GLU A 266 4.05 9.92 2.27
N PHE A 267 4.64 8.74 2.34
CA PHE A 267 5.09 8.16 3.60
C PHE A 267 6.22 8.96 4.30
N ASN A 268 7.09 9.61 3.53
CA ASN A 268 8.17 10.44 4.07
C ASN A 268 7.72 11.82 4.56
N ILE A 269 6.51 12.27 4.16
CA ILE A 269 5.95 13.55 4.61
C ILE A 269 5.34 13.44 6.01
N TYR A 270 4.83 12.27 6.38
CA TYR A 270 4.19 11.97 7.65
C TYR A 270 5.16 11.41 8.68
#